data_88f41c79f6542fc0daa7f2106ee75078
#
_entry.id   88f41c79f6542fc0daa7f2106ee75078
#
_cell.length_a   1.000
_cell.length_b   1.000
_cell.length_c   1.000
_cell.angle_alpha   90.00
_cell.angle_beta   90.00
_cell.angle_gamma   90.00
#
_symmetry.space_group_name_H-M   'P 1'
#
loop_
_entity.id
_entity.type
_entity.pdbx_description
1 polymer ?
#
loop_
_entity_poly.entity_id
_entity_poly.type
_entity_poly.pdbx_seq_one_letter_code
_entity_poly.pdbx_strand_id
1 'polypeptide(L)'
;MAGGLGILRGVAFRFWDEFPEYCTLPHIMAFIMTASSRQLSMFLQQNLVSEMMAGAYLKAEGSEKTQASYLFTLCNNLATISQNEEIAYILSGDDFDFNLIDPENPKLFAISNSFSKNSVYAPVIGMLMSISARQFTMQNKIPFVYVLDEMTTVNIKNFETLPSVLREYLCAFILLTQSGSKLENLYGKLDRASVEANFGNLFLGRTKDVEALKYYPSIFGKEEKERKSRSTGKSGGGTNRSVTVSSQKEDIYQGRDFADLEPGEFIGSATRANVDYFKVKLKEFNQKNEKPLPDVRVLEPEEISRNFARILDEVRELFPCE
;
A
#
# COMPACT_ATOMS: atom_id res chain seq x y z
N MET A 1 7.91 22.21 0.33
CA MET A 1 7.18 21.18 -0.47
C MET A 1 6.34 21.77 -1.60
N ALA A 2 5.54 22.82 -1.40
CA ALA A 2 4.63 23.32 -2.45
C ALA A 2 5.32 23.74 -3.76
N GLY A 3 6.48 24.41 -3.72
CA GLY A 3 7.20 24.87 -4.92
C GLY A 3 7.75 23.73 -5.78
N GLY A 4 8.35 22.71 -5.17
CA GLY A 4 8.86 21.55 -5.92
C GLY A 4 7.74 20.73 -6.59
N LEU A 5 6.61 20.55 -5.92
CA LEU A 5 5.46 19.86 -6.51
C LEU A 5 4.86 20.67 -7.68
N GLY A 6 4.90 22.00 -7.61
CA GLY A 6 4.50 22.88 -8.71
C GLY A 6 5.36 22.70 -9.95
N ILE A 7 6.67 22.60 -9.79
CA ILE A 7 7.60 22.29 -10.89
C ILE A 7 7.21 20.96 -11.57
N LEU A 8 7.12 19.88 -10.78
CA LEU A 8 6.78 18.55 -11.31
C LEU A 8 5.46 18.55 -12.09
N ARG A 9 4.43 19.22 -11.54
CA ARG A 9 3.12 19.32 -12.20
C ARG A 9 3.19 20.13 -13.50
N GLY A 10 3.87 21.26 -13.48
CA GLY A 10 4.02 22.10 -14.67
C GLY A 10 4.80 21.40 -15.79
N VAL A 11 5.90 20.74 -15.44
CA VAL A 11 6.67 19.95 -16.42
C VAL A 11 5.85 18.79 -16.96
N ALA A 12 5.20 18.01 -16.08
CA ALA A 12 4.38 16.87 -16.50
C ALA A 12 3.21 17.30 -17.40
N PHE A 13 2.53 18.41 -17.06
CA PHE A 13 1.46 18.95 -17.89
C PHE A 13 1.94 19.30 -19.29
N ARG A 14 3.09 19.99 -19.38
CA ARG A 14 3.62 20.41 -20.68
C ARG A 14 4.10 19.22 -21.51
N PHE A 15 4.69 18.19 -20.90
CA PHE A 15 5.02 16.94 -21.60
C PHE A 15 3.75 16.28 -22.16
N TRP A 16 2.68 16.25 -21.37
CA TRP A 16 1.41 15.68 -21.80
C TRP A 16 0.75 16.46 -22.96
N ASP A 17 0.84 17.79 -22.94
CA ASP A 17 0.18 18.68 -23.91
C ASP A 17 0.96 18.81 -25.21
N GLU A 18 2.28 18.99 -25.13
CA GLU A 18 3.14 19.36 -26.25
C GLU A 18 4.08 18.24 -26.73
N PHE A 19 4.41 17.28 -25.85
CA PHE A 19 5.36 16.20 -26.12
C PHE A 19 4.81 14.82 -25.74
N PRO A 20 3.63 14.41 -26.25
CA PRO A 20 2.94 13.18 -25.79
C PRO A 20 3.78 11.91 -25.99
N GLU A 21 4.62 11.84 -27.01
CA GLU A 21 5.50 10.69 -27.29
C GLU A 21 6.56 10.49 -26.18
N TYR A 22 6.92 11.55 -25.48
CA TYR A 22 7.90 11.56 -24.40
C TYR A 22 7.25 11.74 -23.01
N CYS A 23 5.92 11.71 -22.93
CA CYS A 23 5.18 11.93 -21.70
C CYS A 23 5.22 10.68 -20.79
N THR A 24 6.40 10.24 -20.44
CA THR A 24 6.60 9.20 -19.43
C THR A 24 7.27 9.78 -18.20
N LEU A 25 7.05 9.15 -17.04
CA LEU A 25 7.65 9.63 -15.80
C LEU A 25 9.20 9.68 -15.86
N PRO A 26 9.91 8.70 -16.46
CA PRO A 26 11.36 8.78 -16.63
C PRO A 26 11.83 9.97 -17.46
N HIS A 27 11.16 10.33 -18.56
CA HIS A 27 11.53 11.51 -19.37
C HIS A 27 11.32 12.81 -18.58
N ILE A 28 10.18 12.93 -17.89
CA ILE A 28 9.87 14.08 -17.05
C ILE A 28 10.93 14.26 -15.94
N MET A 29 11.30 13.15 -15.28
CA MET A 29 12.33 13.19 -14.25
C MET A 29 13.71 13.50 -14.84
N ALA A 30 14.07 12.90 -15.99
CA ALA A 30 15.35 13.17 -16.65
C ALA A 30 15.48 14.66 -17.02
N PHE A 31 14.42 15.28 -17.56
CA PHE A 31 14.39 16.71 -17.83
C PHE A 31 14.60 17.55 -16.56
N ILE A 32 13.84 17.28 -15.49
CA ILE A 32 13.95 18.03 -14.22
C ILE A 32 15.37 17.90 -13.63
N MET A 33 15.97 16.71 -13.72
CA MET A 33 17.30 16.45 -13.15
C MET A 33 18.44 17.05 -13.95
N THR A 34 18.27 17.28 -15.25
CA THR A 34 19.35 17.75 -16.16
C THR A 34 19.22 19.23 -16.52
N ALA A 35 17.99 19.78 -16.51
CA ALA A 35 17.76 21.17 -16.87
C ALA A 35 18.39 22.16 -15.88
N SER A 36 19.02 23.21 -16.40
CA SER A 36 19.40 24.36 -15.59
C SER A 36 18.17 25.11 -15.08
N SER A 37 18.32 25.88 -13.99
CA SER A 37 17.19 26.67 -13.46
C SER A 37 16.60 27.62 -14.51
N ARG A 38 17.45 28.17 -15.38
CA ARG A 38 17.02 29.05 -16.48
C ARG A 38 16.22 28.31 -17.53
N GLN A 39 16.71 27.14 -18.00
CA GLN A 39 16.00 26.30 -18.95
C GLN A 39 14.63 25.87 -18.39
N LEU A 40 14.60 25.45 -17.13
CA LEU A 40 13.40 25.05 -16.46
C LEU A 40 12.37 26.18 -16.35
N SER A 41 12.81 27.40 -15.98
CA SER A 41 11.94 28.59 -15.94
C SER A 41 11.39 28.91 -17.32
N MET A 42 12.24 28.95 -18.35
CA MET A 42 11.82 29.21 -19.74
C MET A 42 10.82 28.16 -20.23
N PHE A 43 11.10 26.88 -19.96
CA PHE A 43 10.22 25.77 -20.30
C PHE A 43 8.85 25.95 -19.67
N LEU A 44 8.78 26.26 -18.38
CA LEU A 44 7.51 26.41 -17.64
C LEU A 44 6.70 27.63 -18.09
N GLN A 45 7.35 28.72 -18.48
CA GLN A 45 6.72 29.97 -18.93
C GLN A 45 6.16 29.91 -20.36
N GLN A 46 6.58 28.96 -21.19
CA GLN A 46 6.10 28.83 -22.58
C GLN A 46 4.67 28.27 -22.68
N ASN A 47 4.10 27.73 -21.58
CA ASN A 47 2.74 27.22 -21.54
C ASN A 47 2.00 27.82 -20.33
N LEU A 48 0.87 28.48 -20.56
CA LEU A 48 0.14 29.21 -19.52
C LEU A 48 -0.27 28.33 -18.32
N VAL A 49 -0.72 27.11 -18.56
CA VAL A 49 -1.16 26.20 -17.49
C VAL A 49 0.07 25.70 -16.71
N SER A 50 1.15 25.37 -17.40
CA SER A 50 2.43 25.00 -16.80
C SER A 50 2.99 26.13 -15.92
N GLU A 51 2.96 27.38 -16.40
CA GLU A 51 3.34 28.58 -15.66
C GLU A 51 2.50 28.75 -14.39
N MET A 52 1.18 28.61 -14.50
CA MET A 52 0.29 28.69 -13.33
C MET A 52 0.58 27.60 -12.30
N MET A 53 0.83 26.37 -12.73
CA MET A 53 1.15 25.25 -11.84
C MET A 53 2.48 25.46 -11.11
N ALA A 54 3.48 26.02 -11.79
CA ALA A 54 4.81 26.29 -11.26
C ALA A 54 4.95 27.68 -10.63
N GLY A 55 3.87 28.42 -10.48
CA GLY A 55 3.87 29.84 -10.08
C GLY A 55 4.67 30.17 -8.82
N ALA A 56 4.70 29.26 -7.82
CA ALA A 56 5.50 29.47 -6.62
C ALA A 56 7.02 29.45 -6.91
N TYR A 57 7.45 28.59 -7.82
CA TYR A 57 8.84 28.50 -8.26
C TYR A 57 9.22 29.72 -9.12
N LEU A 58 8.39 30.08 -10.10
CA LEU A 58 8.65 31.20 -11.01
C LEU A 58 8.62 32.55 -10.28
N LYS A 59 7.71 32.76 -9.33
CA LYS A 59 7.70 33.98 -8.50
C LYS A 59 8.91 34.13 -7.59
N ALA A 60 9.65 33.06 -7.37
CA ALA A 60 10.92 33.11 -6.63
C ALA A 60 12.12 33.49 -7.50
N GLU A 61 11.94 33.86 -8.79
CA GLU A 61 13.00 34.20 -9.75
C GLU A 61 13.92 35.35 -9.28
N GLY A 62 13.39 36.24 -8.44
CA GLY A 62 14.21 37.28 -7.78
C GLY A 62 15.07 36.77 -6.60
N SER A 63 15.00 35.50 -6.24
CA SER A 63 15.75 34.87 -5.16
C SER A 63 16.34 33.54 -5.60
N GLU A 64 17.55 33.57 -6.15
CA GLU A 64 18.24 32.34 -6.60
C GLU A 64 18.32 31.25 -5.51
N LYS A 65 18.50 31.64 -4.25
CA LYS A 65 18.51 30.69 -3.12
C LYS A 65 17.19 29.98 -2.96
N THR A 66 16.07 30.65 -3.14
CA THR A 66 14.72 30.06 -2.97
C THR A 66 14.40 29.12 -4.13
N GLN A 67 14.69 29.53 -5.37
CA GLN A 67 14.53 28.67 -6.55
C GLN A 67 15.40 27.43 -6.45
N ALA A 68 16.69 27.59 -6.12
CA ALA A 68 17.61 26.49 -5.94
C ALA A 68 17.12 25.52 -4.83
N SER A 69 16.56 26.04 -3.72
CA SER A 69 16.00 25.22 -2.66
C SER A 69 14.80 24.39 -3.12
N TYR A 70 13.89 24.95 -3.93
CA TYR A 70 12.76 24.20 -4.48
C TYR A 70 13.23 23.09 -5.41
N LEU A 71 14.14 23.39 -6.31
CA LEU A 71 14.68 22.42 -7.26
C LEU A 71 15.49 21.33 -6.53
N PHE A 72 16.38 21.71 -5.62
CA PHE A 72 17.15 20.77 -4.82
C PHE A 72 16.28 19.81 -4.03
N THR A 73 15.23 20.31 -3.38
CA THR A 73 14.28 19.49 -2.63
C THR A 73 13.56 18.51 -3.56
N LEU A 74 13.14 18.97 -4.74
CA LEU A 74 12.47 18.11 -5.73
C LEU A 74 13.43 17.03 -6.24
N CYS A 75 14.62 17.40 -6.67
CA CYS A 75 15.63 16.46 -7.17
C CYS A 75 16.01 15.41 -6.13
N ASN A 76 16.19 15.79 -4.87
CA ASN A 76 16.48 14.83 -3.80
C ASN A 76 15.33 13.83 -3.60
N ASN A 77 14.08 14.29 -3.66
CA ASN A 77 12.92 13.40 -3.54
C ASN A 77 12.76 12.46 -4.73
N LEU A 78 13.17 12.88 -5.92
CA LEU A 78 13.09 12.06 -7.13
C LEU A 78 14.33 11.17 -7.34
N ALA A 79 15.47 11.49 -6.73
CA ALA A 79 16.77 10.87 -7.01
C ALA A 79 16.73 9.33 -6.93
N THR A 80 16.08 8.78 -5.89
CA THR A 80 15.99 7.33 -5.69
C THR A 80 15.28 6.60 -6.83
N ILE A 81 14.28 7.25 -7.43
CA ILE A 81 13.48 6.68 -8.53
C ILE A 81 14.13 7.02 -9.88
N SER A 82 14.55 8.27 -10.09
CA SER A 82 15.05 8.76 -11.36
C SER A 82 16.41 8.17 -11.77
N GLN A 83 17.21 7.71 -10.80
CA GLN A 83 18.52 7.11 -11.05
C GLN A 83 18.47 5.57 -11.14
N ASN A 84 17.28 4.98 -11.02
CA ASN A 84 17.13 3.53 -11.11
C ASN A 84 16.73 3.11 -12.53
N GLU A 85 17.63 2.43 -13.22
CA GLU A 85 17.45 2.02 -14.62
C GLU A 85 16.29 1.03 -14.79
N GLU A 86 16.07 0.11 -13.81
CA GLU A 86 14.98 -0.86 -13.85
C GLU A 86 13.62 -0.16 -13.72
N ILE A 87 13.51 0.84 -12.84
CA ILE A 87 12.30 1.65 -12.71
C ILE A 87 12.06 2.48 -13.97
N ALA A 88 13.12 3.06 -14.54
CA ALA A 88 13.00 3.80 -15.79
C ALA A 88 12.51 2.89 -16.93
N TYR A 89 13.00 1.66 -17.01
CA TYR A 89 12.54 0.69 -17.98
C TYR A 89 11.04 0.40 -17.84
N ILE A 90 10.60 0.07 -16.61
CA ILE A 90 9.19 -0.28 -16.31
C ILE A 90 8.24 0.90 -16.61
N LEU A 91 8.65 2.12 -16.26
CA LEU A 91 7.79 3.30 -16.35
C LEU A 91 7.87 4.06 -17.68
N SER A 92 8.73 3.64 -18.60
CA SER A 92 8.86 4.22 -19.96
C SER A 92 8.12 3.42 -21.02
N GLY A 93 7.65 2.19 -20.71
CA GLY A 93 6.87 1.35 -21.63
C GLY A 93 5.39 1.76 -21.67
N ASP A 94 4.71 1.30 -22.71
CA ASP A 94 3.25 1.47 -22.92
C ASP A 94 2.59 0.12 -23.23
N ASP A 95 3.11 -0.96 -22.65
CA ASP A 95 2.63 -2.33 -22.89
C ASP A 95 1.38 -2.67 -22.06
N PHE A 96 1.01 -1.84 -21.09
CA PHE A 96 -0.02 -2.15 -20.12
C PHE A 96 -0.88 -0.92 -19.79
N ASP A 97 -2.17 -1.02 -20.01
CA ASP A 97 -3.14 -0.05 -19.49
C ASP A 97 -3.71 -0.49 -18.13
N PHE A 98 -4.00 0.49 -17.27
CA PHE A 98 -4.54 0.25 -15.93
C PHE A 98 -6.05 0.02 -15.89
N ASN A 99 -6.73 -0.16 -17.03
CA ASN A 99 -8.12 -0.58 -17.06
C ASN A 99 -8.24 -2.06 -16.64
N LEU A 100 -8.07 -2.32 -15.35
CA LEU A 100 -8.09 -3.67 -14.77
C LEU A 100 -9.48 -4.30 -14.72
N ILE A 101 -10.51 -3.48 -14.96
CA ILE A 101 -11.93 -3.84 -14.81
C ILE A 101 -12.65 -3.91 -16.16
N ASP A 102 -11.90 -3.99 -17.25
CA ASP A 102 -12.44 -4.16 -18.59
C ASP A 102 -13.10 -5.55 -18.72
N PRO A 103 -14.43 -5.64 -18.92
CA PRO A 103 -15.11 -6.91 -19.02
C PRO A 103 -14.73 -7.70 -20.30
N GLU A 104 -14.26 -7.02 -21.34
CA GLU A 104 -13.85 -7.65 -22.60
C GLU A 104 -12.40 -8.15 -22.52
N ASN A 105 -11.59 -7.55 -21.65
CA ASN A 105 -10.18 -7.91 -21.47
C ASN A 105 -9.81 -7.95 -19.97
N PRO A 106 -10.33 -8.92 -19.20
CA PRO A 106 -10.05 -9.04 -17.78
C PRO A 106 -8.57 -9.34 -17.55
N LYS A 107 -7.96 -8.61 -16.60
CA LYS A 107 -6.52 -8.66 -16.36
C LYS A 107 -6.21 -9.22 -14.97
N LEU A 108 -5.16 -10.03 -14.90
CA LEU A 108 -4.45 -10.34 -13.66
C LEU A 108 -3.17 -9.51 -13.64
N PHE A 109 -3.06 -8.62 -12.68
CA PHE A 109 -1.89 -7.77 -12.51
C PHE A 109 -1.17 -8.13 -11.22
N ALA A 110 0.06 -8.62 -11.32
CA ALA A 110 0.88 -8.99 -10.18
C ALA A 110 2.15 -8.13 -10.13
N ILE A 111 2.44 -7.58 -8.96
CA ILE A 111 3.65 -6.81 -8.70
C ILE A 111 4.44 -7.52 -7.61
N SER A 112 5.69 -7.86 -7.90
CA SER A 112 6.62 -8.41 -6.92
C SER A 112 7.48 -7.30 -6.31
N ASN A 113 7.66 -7.37 -4.99
CA ASN A 113 8.55 -6.48 -4.26
C ASN A 113 9.81 -7.22 -3.82
N SER A 114 10.96 -6.57 -3.89
CA SER A 114 12.24 -7.12 -3.43
C SER A 114 12.62 -6.51 -2.08
N PHE A 115 12.91 -7.35 -1.09
CA PHE A 115 13.35 -6.88 0.22
C PHE A 115 14.60 -5.98 0.14
N SER A 116 15.58 -6.36 -0.66
CA SER A 116 16.84 -5.60 -0.81
C SER A 116 16.67 -4.26 -1.51
N LYS A 117 15.64 -4.11 -2.37
CA LYS A 117 15.36 -2.90 -3.15
C LYS A 117 14.07 -2.20 -2.69
N ASN A 118 13.53 -2.55 -1.53
CA ASN A 118 12.24 -2.07 -1.05
C ASN A 118 12.16 -0.53 -0.99
N SER A 119 13.23 0.16 -0.58
CA SER A 119 13.25 1.63 -0.51
C SER A 119 13.05 2.31 -1.86
N VAL A 120 13.37 1.62 -2.97
CA VAL A 120 13.19 2.10 -4.33
C VAL A 120 11.84 1.66 -4.90
N TYR A 121 11.48 0.39 -4.71
CA TYR A 121 10.29 -0.18 -5.34
C TYR A 121 9.00 0.16 -4.61
N ALA A 122 8.99 0.23 -3.28
CA ALA A 122 7.77 0.47 -2.52
C ALA A 122 7.04 1.78 -2.90
N PRO A 123 7.70 2.93 -3.11
CA PRO A 123 7.04 4.15 -3.58
C PRO A 123 6.40 3.99 -4.96
N VAL A 124 7.06 3.25 -5.87
CA VAL A 124 6.54 2.99 -7.22
C VAL A 124 5.32 2.07 -7.16
N ILE A 125 5.39 0.99 -6.39
CA ILE A 125 4.26 0.08 -6.16
C ILE A 125 3.07 0.85 -5.58
N GLY A 126 3.29 1.68 -4.56
CA GLY A 126 2.25 2.53 -3.96
C GLY A 126 1.62 3.50 -4.95
N MET A 127 2.42 4.07 -5.86
CA MET A 127 1.95 4.90 -6.96
C MET A 127 1.08 4.11 -7.94
N LEU A 128 1.54 2.95 -8.42
CA LEU A 128 0.79 2.08 -9.34
C LEU A 128 -0.54 1.62 -8.75
N MET A 129 -0.54 1.24 -7.46
CA MET A 129 -1.77 0.93 -6.72
C MET A 129 -2.73 2.12 -6.67
N SER A 130 -2.21 3.32 -6.43
CA SER A 130 -3.02 4.54 -6.38
C SER A 130 -3.59 4.91 -7.74
N ILE A 131 -2.86 4.64 -8.84
CA ILE A 131 -3.32 4.85 -10.22
C ILE A 131 -4.43 3.84 -10.53
N SER A 132 -4.21 2.56 -10.27
CA SER A 132 -5.21 1.51 -10.54
C SER A 132 -6.52 1.77 -9.79
N ALA A 133 -6.45 2.22 -8.53
CA ALA A 133 -7.64 2.53 -7.73
C ALA A 133 -8.50 3.67 -8.29
N ARG A 134 -7.92 4.56 -9.11
CA ARG A 134 -8.66 5.67 -9.75
C ARG A 134 -9.44 5.26 -10.99
N GLN A 135 -9.17 4.07 -11.53
CA GLN A 135 -9.87 3.56 -12.72
C GLN A 135 -11.29 3.04 -12.39
N PHE A 136 -11.58 2.76 -11.13
CA PHE A 136 -12.89 2.27 -10.72
C PHE A 136 -13.98 3.33 -10.87
N THR A 137 -15.09 2.97 -11.51
CA THR A 137 -16.26 3.82 -11.74
C THR A 137 -17.54 3.07 -11.41
N MET A 138 -18.65 3.78 -11.27
CA MET A 138 -19.99 3.18 -11.05
C MET A 138 -20.46 2.28 -12.20
N GLN A 139 -19.76 2.32 -13.34
CA GLN A 139 -20.08 1.49 -14.51
C GLN A 139 -19.36 0.14 -14.51
N ASN A 140 -18.53 -0.12 -13.52
CA ASN A 140 -17.81 -1.39 -13.38
C ASN A 140 -18.81 -2.55 -13.27
N LYS A 141 -18.68 -3.52 -14.17
CA LYS A 141 -19.57 -4.68 -14.22
C LYS A 141 -18.91 -5.97 -13.74
N ILE A 142 -17.59 -5.98 -13.62
CA ILE A 142 -16.83 -7.13 -13.13
C ILE A 142 -16.27 -6.89 -11.74
N PRO A 143 -16.37 -7.88 -10.86
CA PRO A 143 -15.70 -7.82 -9.56
C PRO A 143 -14.19 -7.79 -9.71
N PHE A 144 -13.52 -7.05 -8.83
CA PHE A 144 -12.07 -7.00 -8.74
C PHE A 144 -11.60 -7.27 -7.31
N VAL A 145 -10.43 -7.89 -7.17
CA VAL A 145 -9.87 -8.20 -5.85
C VAL A 145 -8.43 -7.73 -5.77
N TYR A 146 -8.13 -6.86 -4.81
CA TYR A 146 -6.77 -6.58 -4.41
C TYR A 146 -6.32 -7.60 -3.37
N VAL A 147 -5.24 -8.32 -3.67
CA VAL A 147 -4.57 -9.20 -2.71
C VAL A 147 -3.24 -8.54 -2.33
N LEU A 148 -3.15 -8.08 -1.09
CA LEU A 148 -2.02 -7.33 -0.55
C LEU A 148 -1.27 -8.22 0.44
N ASP A 149 -0.33 -9.00 -0.09
CA ASP A 149 0.54 -9.84 0.72
C ASP A 149 1.67 -9.00 1.33
N GLU A 150 1.89 -9.14 2.63
CA GLU A 150 2.82 -8.33 3.43
C GLU A 150 2.66 -6.81 3.17
N MET A 151 1.42 -6.32 3.26
CA MET A 151 1.08 -4.93 2.97
C MET A 151 1.95 -3.90 3.70
N THR A 152 2.54 -4.27 4.83
CA THR A 152 3.41 -3.40 5.62
C THR A 152 4.73 -3.03 4.94
N THR A 153 5.01 -3.58 3.77
CA THR A 153 6.19 -3.24 2.95
C THR A 153 5.97 -2.07 2.00
N VAL A 154 4.71 -1.69 1.76
CA VAL A 154 4.34 -0.64 0.79
C VAL A 154 3.39 0.37 1.44
N ASN A 155 3.70 1.65 1.32
CA ASN A 155 2.78 2.72 1.74
C ASN A 155 1.87 3.11 0.57
N ILE A 156 0.57 2.84 0.71
CA ILE A 156 -0.45 3.23 -0.26
C ILE A 156 -1.17 4.46 0.29
N LYS A 157 -1.14 5.55 -0.45
CA LYS A 157 -1.74 6.81 -0.02
C LYS A 157 -3.25 6.67 0.17
N ASN A 158 -3.76 7.14 1.31
CA ASN A 158 -5.18 7.11 1.70
C ASN A 158 -5.76 5.69 1.70
N PHE A 159 -4.95 4.69 2.03
CA PHE A 159 -5.40 3.29 2.05
C PHE A 159 -6.55 3.06 3.05
N GLU A 160 -6.59 3.84 4.13
CA GLU A 160 -7.64 3.78 5.15
C GLU A 160 -9.05 4.01 4.58
N THR A 161 -9.17 4.69 3.44
CA THR A 161 -10.45 4.95 2.78
C THR A 161 -10.75 4.01 1.61
N LEU A 162 -9.72 3.46 0.95
CA LEU A 162 -9.91 2.67 -0.28
C LEU A 162 -10.86 1.48 -0.12
N PRO A 163 -10.75 0.62 0.91
CA PRO A 163 -11.63 -0.53 1.05
C PRO A 163 -13.10 -0.17 1.24
N SER A 164 -13.38 0.96 1.92
CA SER A 164 -14.76 1.41 2.14
C SER A 164 -15.38 2.02 0.88
N VAL A 165 -14.62 2.84 0.16
CA VAL A 165 -15.08 3.52 -1.06
C VAL A 165 -15.21 2.54 -2.22
N LEU A 166 -14.19 1.74 -2.49
CA LEU A 166 -14.17 0.87 -3.67
C LEU A 166 -15.12 -0.35 -3.55
N ARG A 167 -15.66 -0.62 -2.37
CA ARG A 167 -16.69 -1.66 -2.19
C ARG A 167 -17.93 -1.39 -3.05
N GLU A 168 -18.32 -0.14 -3.25
CA GLU A 168 -19.45 0.24 -4.11
C GLU A 168 -19.19 -0.07 -5.59
N TYR A 169 -17.91 -0.17 -5.95
CA TYR A 169 -17.45 -0.46 -7.30
C TYR A 169 -17.11 -1.94 -7.52
N LEU A 170 -17.70 -2.84 -6.74
CA LEU A 170 -17.46 -4.29 -6.79
C LEU A 170 -16.00 -4.68 -6.51
N CYS A 171 -15.26 -3.87 -5.75
CA CYS A 171 -13.88 -4.13 -5.40
C CYS A 171 -13.78 -4.69 -3.97
N ALA A 172 -13.08 -5.79 -3.81
CA ALA A 172 -12.75 -6.41 -2.54
C ALA A 172 -11.26 -6.29 -2.23
N PHE A 173 -10.92 -6.35 -0.95
CA PHE A 173 -9.53 -6.34 -0.49
C PHE A 173 -9.27 -7.55 0.40
N ILE A 174 -8.15 -8.21 0.16
CA ILE A 174 -7.55 -9.22 1.03
C ILE A 174 -6.23 -8.66 1.52
N LEU A 175 -6.14 -8.44 2.83
CA LEU A 175 -4.97 -7.87 3.48
C LEU A 175 -4.29 -8.93 4.32
N LEU A 176 -3.03 -9.23 4.02
CA LEU A 176 -2.20 -10.11 4.83
C LEU A 176 -1.06 -9.32 5.45
N THR A 177 -0.85 -9.53 6.75
CA THR A 177 0.25 -8.92 7.49
C THR A 177 0.68 -9.82 8.65
N GLN A 178 1.96 -9.80 8.97
CA GLN A 178 2.51 -10.55 10.10
C GLN A 178 2.37 -9.79 11.43
N SER A 179 2.16 -8.48 11.40
CA SER A 179 2.17 -7.65 12.60
C SER A 179 1.31 -6.39 12.45
N GLY A 180 0.36 -6.22 13.37
CA GLY A 180 -0.40 -4.98 13.50
C GLY A 180 0.46 -3.78 13.91
N SER A 181 1.53 -4.01 14.66
CA SER A 181 2.49 -2.96 15.05
C SER A 181 3.23 -2.39 13.86
N LYS A 182 3.59 -3.20 12.86
CA LYS A 182 4.17 -2.71 11.59
C LYS A 182 3.17 -1.85 10.82
N LEU A 183 1.90 -2.24 10.80
CA LEU A 183 0.85 -1.46 10.15
C LEU A 183 0.67 -0.09 10.84
N GLU A 184 0.73 -0.07 12.18
CA GLU A 184 0.69 1.17 12.96
C GLU A 184 1.90 2.08 12.70
N ASN A 185 3.08 1.52 12.58
CA ASN A 185 4.29 2.28 12.23
C ASN A 185 4.21 2.90 10.83
N LEU A 186 3.55 2.23 9.88
CA LEU A 186 3.44 2.69 8.50
C LEU A 186 2.38 3.78 8.31
N TYR A 187 1.20 3.60 8.92
CA TYR A 187 0.03 4.46 8.71
C TYR A 187 -0.31 5.33 9.93
N GLY A 188 0.25 5.05 11.08
CA GLY A 188 -0.17 5.65 12.35
C GLY A 188 -1.36 4.93 12.99
N LYS A 189 -1.58 5.22 14.28
CA LYS A 189 -2.57 4.52 15.10
C LYS A 189 -4.02 4.73 14.62
N LEU A 190 -4.36 5.94 14.19
CA LEU A 190 -5.73 6.28 13.76
C LEU A 190 -6.07 5.61 12.43
N ASP A 191 -5.16 5.71 11.46
CA ASP A 191 -5.38 5.13 10.14
C ASP A 191 -5.36 3.60 10.19
N ARG A 192 -4.50 2.99 11.02
CA ARG A 192 -4.55 1.56 11.31
C ARG A 192 -5.94 1.13 11.80
N ALA A 193 -6.50 1.82 12.80
CA ALA A 193 -7.82 1.49 13.33
C ALA A 193 -8.92 1.64 12.26
N SER A 194 -8.82 2.66 11.40
CA SER A 194 -9.71 2.87 10.27
C SER A 194 -9.60 1.74 9.23
N VAL A 195 -8.38 1.32 8.90
CA VAL A 195 -8.14 0.17 8.00
C VAL A 195 -8.79 -1.09 8.59
N GLU A 196 -8.49 -1.45 9.83
CA GLU A 196 -9.02 -2.66 10.48
C GLU A 196 -10.56 -2.66 10.53
N ALA A 197 -11.19 -1.51 10.78
CA ALA A 197 -12.65 -1.36 10.82
C ALA A 197 -13.34 -1.60 9.46
N ASN A 198 -12.63 -1.48 8.35
CA ASN A 198 -13.17 -1.71 7.00
C ASN A 198 -13.22 -3.18 6.61
N PHE A 199 -12.56 -4.07 7.36
CA PHE A 199 -12.53 -5.51 7.08
C PHE A 199 -13.54 -6.24 7.94
N GLY A 200 -14.59 -6.79 7.31
CA GLY A 200 -15.64 -7.53 7.99
C GLY A 200 -15.26 -8.98 8.29
N ASN A 201 -14.26 -9.54 7.62
CA ASN A 201 -13.76 -10.88 7.85
C ASN A 201 -12.35 -10.79 8.42
N LEU A 202 -12.13 -11.47 9.55
CA LEU A 202 -10.86 -11.41 10.27
C LEU A 202 -10.36 -12.84 10.57
N PHE A 203 -9.08 -13.08 10.27
CA PHE A 203 -8.38 -14.33 10.58
C PHE A 203 -7.12 -14.00 11.36
N LEU A 204 -7.10 -14.31 12.65
CA LEU A 204 -5.98 -14.09 13.55
C LEU A 204 -5.23 -15.39 13.77
N GLY A 205 -4.02 -15.47 13.26
CA GLY A 205 -3.11 -16.60 13.45
C GLY A 205 -2.31 -16.49 14.74
N ARG A 206 -1.41 -17.45 14.93
CA ARG A 206 -0.52 -17.49 16.08
C ARG A 206 0.34 -16.24 16.18
N THR A 207 0.41 -15.67 17.38
CA THR A 207 1.30 -14.53 17.67
C THR A 207 1.97 -14.66 19.03
N LYS A 208 3.15 -14.06 19.19
CA LYS A 208 3.85 -13.85 20.46
C LYS A 208 4.01 -12.36 20.78
N ASP A 209 3.44 -11.49 19.95
CA ASP A 209 3.45 -10.05 20.17
C ASP A 209 2.56 -9.72 21.38
N VAL A 210 3.15 -9.13 22.40
CA VAL A 210 2.48 -8.82 23.69
C VAL A 210 1.30 -7.86 23.49
N GLU A 211 1.44 -6.87 22.61
CA GLU A 211 0.38 -5.91 22.34
C GLU A 211 -0.78 -6.57 21.55
N ALA A 212 -0.47 -7.45 20.61
CA ALA A 212 -1.49 -8.24 19.91
C ALA A 212 -2.23 -9.18 20.87
N LEU A 213 -1.52 -9.86 21.80
CA LEU A 213 -2.13 -10.74 22.80
C LEU A 213 -3.04 -10.01 23.79
N LYS A 214 -2.84 -8.72 24.01
CA LYS A 214 -3.75 -7.87 24.79
C LYS A 214 -4.93 -7.36 23.96
N TYR A 215 -4.69 -7.04 22.69
CA TYR A 215 -5.68 -6.45 21.80
C TYR A 215 -6.68 -7.46 21.23
N TYR A 216 -6.20 -8.62 20.77
CA TYR A 216 -7.07 -9.61 20.11
C TYR A 216 -8.27 -10.08 20.93
N PRO A 217 -8.15 -10.36 22.26
CA PRO A 217 -9.29 -10.69 23.08
C PRO A 217 -10.41 -9.64 23.04
N SER A 218 -10.04 -8.37 22.99
CA SER A 218 -11.01 -7.26 23.01
C SER A 218 -11.90 -7.20 21.76
N ILE A 219 -11.47 -7.79 20.64
CA ILE A 219 -12.22 -7.85 19.37
C ILE A 219 -13.47 -8.72 19.52
N PHE A 220 -13.40 -9.79 20.32
CA PHE A 220 -14.44 -10.80 20.46
C PHE A 220 -15.41 -10.52 21.61
N GLY A 221 -15.08 -9.56 22.48
CA GLY A 221 -15.91 -9.21 23.61
C GLY A 221 -15.81 -10.19 24.77
N LYS A 222 -16.81 -10.12 25.67
CA LYS A 222 -16.82 -10.85 26.93
C LYS A 222 -18.11 -11.64 27.09
N GLU A 223 -17.99 -12.81 27.68
CA GLU A 223 -19.12 -13.64 28.10
C GLU A 223 -19.22 -13.76 29.63
N GLU A 224 -20.41 -13.99 30.13
CA GLU A 224 -20.60 -14.23 31.56
C GLU A 224 -20.30 -15.70 31.87
N LYS A 225 -19.31 -15.95 32.72
CA LYS A 225 -18.99 -17.28 33.25
C LYS A 225 -19.36 -17.41 34.71
N GLU A 226 -20.15 -18.43 35.05
CA GLU A 226 -20.41 -18.77 36.43
C GLU A 226 -19.22 -19.50 37.06
N ARG A 227 -18.65 -18.90 38.08
CA ARG A 227 -17.64 -19.54 38.93
C ARG A 227 -18.25 -20.06 40.22
N LYS A 228 -18.17 -21.38 40.43
CA LYS A 228 -18.58 -22.05 41.66
C LYS A 228 -17.37 -22.22 42.59
N SER A 229 -17.32 -21.43 43.63
CA SER A 229 -16.28 -21.55 44.68
C SER A 229 -16.88 -22.45 45.81
N ARG A 230 -16.13 -23.47 46.15
CA ARG A 230 -16.50 -24.36 47.29
C ARG A 230 -15.53 -24.08 48.44
N SER A 231 -16.06 -23.62 49.56
CA SER A 231 -15.27 -23.52 50.79
C SER A 231 -15.72 -24.58 51.77
N THR A 232 -14.74 -25.22 52.41
CA THR A 232 -14.99 -26.23 53.45
C THR A 232 -14.31 -25.73 54.70
N GLY A 233 -15.09 -25.29 55.68
CA GLY A 233 -14.62 -24.90 57.01
C GLY A 233 -14.83 -26.03 58.02
N LYS A 234 -13.81 -26.40 58.81
CA LYS A 234 -13.91 -27.26 59.97
C LYS A 234 -13.97 -26.35 61.21
N SER A 235 -15.08 -26.38 61.92
CA SER A 235 -15.20 -25.78 63.24
C SER A 235 -15.60 -26.89 64.23
N GLY A 236 -15.07 -26.89 65.40
CA GLY A 236 -15.03 -27.92 66.46
C GLY A 236 -16.25 -28.81 66.75
N GLY A 237 -16.94 -29.27 65.75
CA GLY A 237 -18.07 -30.21 65.86
C GLY A 237 -18.76 -30.52 64.52
N GLY A 238 -18.35 -29.95 63.40
CA GLY A 238 -18.98 -30.19 62.10
C GLY A 238 -18.22 -29.62 60.93
N THR A 239 -18.42 -30.22 59.77
CA THR A 239 -17.88 -29.73 58.50
C THR A 239 -18.95 -28.87 57.81
N ASN A 240 -18.72 -27.57 57.71
CA ASN A 240 -19.61 -26.66 57.02
C ASN A 240 -19.12 -26.52 55.55
N ARG A 241 -19.99 -26.81 54.58
CA ARG A 241 -19.72 -26.67 53.14
C ARG A 241 -20.57 -25.54 52.63
N SER A 242 -19.95 -24.49 52.13
CA SER A 242 -20.64 -23.44 51.37
C SER A 242 -20.23 -23.46 49.91
N VAL A 243 -21.23 -23.27 49.05
CA VAL A 243 -21.02 -23.11 47.62
C VAL A 243 -21.42 -21.67 47.25
N THR A 244 -20.49 -20.88 46.86
CA THR A 244 -20.75 -19.51 46.36
C THR A 244 -20.70 -19.56 44.84
N VAL A 245 -21.78 -19.15 44.19
CA VAL A 245 -21.87 -18.98 42.75
C VAL A 245 -21.66 -17.47 42.47
N SER A 246 -20.62 -17.11 41.75
CA SER A 246 -20.38 -15.75 41.30
C SER A 246 -20.35 -15.72 39.79
N SER A 247 -21.06 -14.78 39.18
CA SER A 247 -20.92 -14.49 37.72
C SER A 247 -19.78 -13.51 37.51
N GLN A 248 -18.89 -13.81 36.59
CA GLN A 248 -17.77 -12.97 36.21
C GLN A 248 -17.71 -12.84 34.69
N LYS A 249 -17.54 -11.60 34.20
CA LYS A 249 -17.31 -11.36 32.75
C LYS A 249 -15.88 -11.69 32.41
N GLU A 250 -15.68 -12.68 31.54
CA GLU A 250 -14.39 -13.09 31.02
C GLU A 250 -14.35 -12.89 29.50
N ASP A 251 -13.17 -12.61 28.95
CA ASP A 251 -13.01 -12.55 27.50
C ASP A 251 -13.36 -13.90 26.86
N ILE A 252 -14.09 -13.88 25.73
CA ILE A 252 -14.49 -15.10 24.99
C ILE A 252 -13.25 -15.89 24.57
N TYR A 253 -12.23 -15.20 24.06
CA TYR A 253 -10.91 -15.75 23.83
C TYR A 253 -9.89 -14.97 24.64
N GLN A 254 -8.93 -15.66 25.23
CA GLN A 254 -7.85 -15.05 26.02
C GLN A 254 -6.58 -14.93 25.17
N GLY A 255 -5.65 -14.07 25.56
CA GLY A 255 -4.38 -13.90 24.85
C GLY A 255 -3.63 -15.22 24.64
N ARG A 256 -3.66 -16.14 25.62
CA ARG A 256 -3.06 -17.47 25.49
C ARG A 256 -3.64 -18.31 24.36
N ASP A 257 -4.93 -18.15 24.05
CA ASP A 257 -5.59 -18.93 22.99
C ASP A 257 -4.98 -18.61 21.61
N PHE A 258 -4.52 -17.37 21.41
CA PHE A 258 -3.77 -16.97 20.21
C PHE A 258 -2.30 -17.37 20.25
N ALA A 259 -1.68 -17.37 21.43
CA ALA A 259 -0.29 -17.77 21.57
C ALA A 259 -0.09 -19.28 21.33
N ASP A 260 -1.11 -20.10 21.64
CA ASP A 260 -1.08 -21.56 21.57
C ASP A 260 -1.64 -22.13 20.26
N LEU A 261 -2.04 -21.28 19.28
CA LEU A 261 -2.48 -21.74 17.97
C LEU A 261 -1.39 -22.54 17.25
N GLU A 262 -1.78 -23.61 16.59
CA GLU A 262 -0.88 -24.37 15.71
C GLU A 262 -0.76 -23.71 14.32
N PRO A 263 0.24 -24.08 13.53
CA PRO A 263 0.32 -23.65 12.13
C PRO A 263 -0.96 -24.01 11.37
N GLY A 264 -1.50 -23.01 10.64
CA GLY A 264 -2.77 -23.16 9.91
C GLY A 264 -4.02 -23.02 10.76
N GLU A 265 -3.91 -22.84 12.08
CA GLU A 265 -5.04 -22.51 12.95
C GLU A 265 -5.28 -21.00 13.04
N PHE A 266 -6.56 -20.62 13.04
CA PHE A 266 -7.01 -19.25 13.13
C PHE A 266 -8.19 -19.13 14.07
N ILE A 267 -8.22 -18.04 14.83
CA ILE A 267 -9.40 -17.53 15.51
C ILE A 267 -9.84 -16.27 14.74
N GLY A 268 -11.13 -16.15 14.48
CA GLY A 268 -11.61 -15.03 13.69
C GLY A 268 -13.09 -14.77 13.76
N SER A 269 -13.51 -13.81 12.95
CA SER A 269 -14.91 -13.46 12.73
C SER A 269 -15.20 -13.35 11.24
N ALA A 270 -16.44 -13.63 10.84
CA ALA A 270 -16.87 -13.49 9.46
C ALA A 270 -18.26 -12.84 9.42
N THR A 271 -18.38 -11.78 8.60
CA THR A 271 -19.65 -11.13 8.36
C THR A 271 -20.54 -12.00 7.46
N ARG A 272 -21.84 -12.01 7.75
CA ARG A 272 -22.86 -12.81 7.01
C ARG A 272 -22.59 -14.31 7.04
N ALA A 273 -21.90 -14.81 8.07
CA ALA A 273 -21.72 -16.21 8.34
C ALA A 273 -22.78 -16.71 9.34
N ASN A 274 -22.93 -18.04 9.43
CA ASN A 274 -23.85 -18.65 10.39
C ASN A 274 -23.36 -18.61 11.84
N VAL A 275 -22.10 -18.20 12.05
CA VAL A 275 -21.47 -18.05 13.36
C VAL A 275 -20.73 -16.69 13.38
N ASP A 276 -20.81 -16.00 14.51
CA ASP A 276 -20.16 -14.69 14.67
C ASP A 276 -18.64 -14.85 14.80
N TYR A 277 -18.20 -15.89 15.49
CA TYR A 277 -16.81 -16.19 15.75
C TYR A 277 -16.49 -17.66 15.45
N PHE A 278 -15.24 -17.92 15.06
CA PHE A 278 -14.78 -19.27 14.76
C PHE A 278 -13.35 -19.51 15.26
N LYS A 279 -13.06 -20.77 15.57
CA LYS A 279 -11.70 -21.32 15.62
C LYS A 279 -11.62 -22.43 14.59
N VAL A 280 -10.71 -22.30 13.62
CA VAL A 280 -10.63 -23.22 12.47
C VAL A 280 -9.19 -23.56 12.16
N LYS A 281 -8.95 -24.78 11.69
CA LYS A 281 -7.70 -25.20 11.07
C LYS A 281 -7.93 -25.34 9.57
N LEU A 282 -7.26 -24.50 8.79
CA LEU A 282 -7.32 -24.58 7.33
C LEU A 282 -6.48 -25.76 6.86
N LYS A 283 -6.99 -26.46 5.85
CA LYS A 283 -6.23 -27.54 5.20
C LYS A 283 -5.16 -26.94 4.31
N GLU A 284 -3.99 -27.53 4.35
CA GLU A 284 -2.93 -27.21 3.42
C GLU A 284 -3.40 -27.49 1.98
N PHE A 285 -3.22 -26.50 1.11
CA PHE A 285 -3.54 -26.65 -0.31
C PHE A 285 -2.40 -27.37 -1.03
N ASN A 286 -2.71 -28.47 -1.70
CA ASN A 286 -1.72 -29.25 -2.41
C ASN A 286 -1.70 -28.88 -3.88
N GLN A 287 -0.66 -28.12 -4.27
CA GLN A 287 -0.47 -27.54 -5.62
C GLN A 287 -0.08 -28.55 -6.72
N LYS A 288 -0.15 -29.86 -6.46
CA LYS A 288 0.38 -30.90 -7.39
C LYS A 288 -0.21 -30.90 -8.82
N ASN A 289 -1.26 -30.15 -9.08
CA ASN A 289 -1.96 -30.14 -10.36
C ASN A 289 -2.10 -28.76 -11.01
N GLU A 290 -1.35 -27.75 -10.58
CA GLU A 290 -1.41 -26.43 -11.19
C GLU A 290 -0.62 -26.40 -12.49
N LYS A 291 -1.20 -25.76 -13.48
CA LYS A 291 -0.46 -25.46 -14.72
C LYS A 291 0.68 -24.50 -14.36
N PRO A 292 1.90 -24.72 -14.87
CA PRO A 292 2.97 -23.76 -14.67
C PRO A 292 2.53 -22.39 -15.20
N LEU A 293 2.91 -21.33 -14.49
CA LEU A 293 2.76 -19.98 -15.02
C LEU A 293 3.53 -19.86 -16.33
N PRO A 294 3.06 -19.04 -17.27
CA PRO A 294 3.81 -18.77 -18.49
C PRO A 294 5.21 -18.24 -18.14
N ASP A 295 6.20 -18.60 -18.95
CA ASP A 295 7.54 -18.10 -18.79
C ASP A 295 7.55 -16.57 -18.87
N VAL A 296 8.13 -15.94 -17.86
CA VAL A 296 8.31 -14.49 -17.81
C VAL A 296 9.57 -14.15 -18.60
N ARG A 297 9.48 -13.17 -19.51
CA ARG A 297 10.66 -12.65 -20.20
C ARG A 297 11.65 -12.09 -19.17
N VAL A 298 12.84 -12.64 -19.16
CA VAL A 298 13.97 -12.10 -18.40
C VAL A 298 14.65 -11.05 -19.27
N LEU A 299 14.80 -9.85 -18.74
CA LEU A 299 15.50 -8.76 -19.42
C LEU A 299 17.00 -8.85 -19.15
N GLU A 300 17.80 -8.65 -20.20
CA GLU A 300 19.24 -8.54 -20.05
C GLU A 300 19.62 -7.16 -19.49
N PRO A 301 20.61 -7.09 -18.59
CA PRO A 301 21.02 -5.80 -17.99
C PRO A 301 21.39 -4.73 -19.04
N GLU A 302 21.98 -5.14 -20.15
CA GLU A 302 22.35 -4.24 -21.25
C GLU A 302 21.11 -3.61 -21.94
N GLU A 303 20.00 -4.30 -21.99
CA GLU A 303 18.74 -3.78 -22.54
C GLU A 303 18.19 -2.67 -21.65
N ILE A 304 18.25 -2.89 -20.33
CA ILE A 304 17.80 -1.93 -19.32
C ILE A 304 18.66 -0.65 -19.38
N SER A 305 19.98 -0.80 -19.36
CA SER A 305 20.91 0.33 -19.42
C SER A 305 20.81 1.10 -20.74
N ARG A 306 20.60 0.41 -21.86
CA ARG A 306 20.37 1.03 -23.17
C ARG A 306 19.10 1.86 -23.20
N ASN A 307 18.01 1.36 -22.60
CA ASN A 307 16.77 2.12 -22.51
C ASN A 307 16.95 3.39 -21.65
N PHE A 308 17.69 3.29 -20.56
CA PHE A 308 17.97 4.45 -19.70
C PHE A 308 18.81 5.52 -20.44
N ALA A 309 19.87 5.09 -21.14
CA ALA A 309 20.68 5.99 -21.97
C ALA A 309 19.85 6.66 -23.07
N ARG A 310 18.97 5.89 -23.76
CA ARG A 310 18.05 6.42 -24.78
C ARG A 310 17.19 7.56 -24.25
N ILE A 311 16.58 7.38 -23.05
CA ILE A 311 15.73 8.40 -22.42
C ILE A 311 16.53 9.68 -22.16
N LEU A 312 17.76 9.57 -21.67
CA LEU A 312 18.61 10.72 -21.41
C LEU A 312 19.00 11.46 -22.70
N ASP A 313 19.29 10.71 -23.77
CA ASP A 313 19.66 11.29 -25.06
C ASP A 313 18.46 11.97 -25.74
N GLU A 314 17.28 11.35 -25.72
CA GLU A 314 16.03 11.94 -26.21
C GLU A 314 15.69 13.26 -25.49
N VAL A 315 15.84 13.31 -24.17
CA VAL A 315 15.65 14.56 -23.40
C VAL A 315 16.67 15.64 -23.78
N ARG A 316 17.95 15.28 -24.00
CA ARG A 316 18.99 16.23 -24.44
C ARG A 316 18.76 16.77 -25.84
N GLU A 317 18.25 15.92 -26.74
CA GLU A 317 17.92 16.33 -28.12
C GLU A 317 16.71 17.28 -28.16
N LEU A 318 15.69 17.00 -27.34
CA LEU A 318 14.48 17.85 -27.23
C LEU A 318 14.78 19.20 -26.56
N PHE A 319 15.68 19.20 -25.58
CA PHE A 319 15.98 20.36 -24.76
C PHE A 319 17.50 20.56 -24.63
N PRO A 320 18.17 20.97 -25.73
CA PRO A 320 19.62 21.13 -25.72
C PRO A 320 20.07 22.16 -24.66
N CYS A 321 21.12 21.78 -23.92
CA CYS A 321 21.75 22.70 -22.97
C CYS A 321 22.37 23.89 -23.74
N GLU A 322 22.03 25.12 -23.34
CA GLU A 322 22.67 26.35 -23.81
C GLU A 322 24.07 26.52 -23.19
#